data_f2abff4d184a432b83c68810be45a224
#
_entry.id   f2abff4d184a432b83c68810be45a224
#
_cell.length_a   1.000
_cell.length_b   1.000
_cell.length_c   1.000
_cell.angle_alpha   90.00
_cell.angle_beta   90.00
_cell.angle_gamma   90.00
#
_symmetry.space_group_name_H-M   'P 1'
#
loop_
_entity.id
_entity.type
_entity.pdbx_description
1 polymer ?
#
loop_
_entity_poly.entity_id
_entity_poly.type
_entity_poly.pdbx_seq_one_letter_code
_entity_poly.pdbx_strand_id
1 'polypeptide(L)'
;MKHWFFIVCGILSGCSSLNPDMVPGGNMLDTAPRTNTELRHPEWGYASASHVSTAPRVNQTARAAEKKSNNVTSLEMFLDRHNIPHETIGGGHLMIRLKEQVHFQTGSAQLSSNSQDWLRKLGHYLAGRTDVDVVIDGHADSTGAASFNDTLSEKRAREVEKQMLASSIPRQRVFSRGFGEYVPQCSNATSSGKACNRRVELMLIVDE
;
A
#
# COMPACT_ATOMS: atom_id res chain seq x y z
N MET A 1 -60.13 38.81 -18.23
CA MET A 1 -61.09 37.68 -18.11
C MET A 1 -60.42 36.58 -17.33
N LYS A 2 -61.09 36.20 -16.25
CA LYS A 2 -60.75 35.25 -15.22
C LYS A 2 -60.66 33.83 -15.79
N HIS A 3 -59.72 33.01 -15.41
CA HIS A 3 -59.98 31.58 -15.11
C HIS A 3 -58.99 31.09 -14.05
N TRP A 4 -59.53 30.83 -12.93
CA TRP A 4 -59.05 30.18 -11.73
C TRP A 4 -59.16 28.69 -11.95
N PHE A 5 -58.06 27.94 -11.79
CA PHE A 5 -58.10 26.48 -11.66
C PHE A 5 -57.49 26.08 -10.33
N PHE A 6 -58.36 25.70 -9.45
CA PHE A 6 -58.01 24.93 -8.23
C PHE A 6 -57.64 23.51 -8.65
N ILE A 7 -56.48 23.08 -8.25
CA ILE A 7 -56.12 21.65 -8.22
C ILE A 7 -55.92 21.25 -6.77
N VAL A 8 -56.79 20.31 -6.36
CA VAL A 8 -56.94 19.71 -5.07
C VAL A 8 -55.67 18.93 -4.67
N CYS A 9 -55.18 19.23 -3.50
CA CYS A 9 -54.10 18.52 -2.85
C CYS A 9 -54.62 17.19 -2.30
N GLY A 10 -54.24 16.09 -2.96
CA GLY A 10 -54.47 14.73 -2.45
C GLY A 10 -53.42 14.34 -1.46
N ILE A 11 -53.77 14.32 -0.20
CA ILE A 11 -52.96 13.83 0.91
C ILE A 11 -53.01 12.30 0.86
N LEU A 12 -51.90 11.68 0.43
CA LEU A 12 -51.67 10.26 0.66
C LEU A 12 -50.75 10.10 1.88
N SER A 13 -51.39 10.02 3.04
CA SER A 13 -50.82 9.55 4.30
C SER A 13 -50.61 8.03 4.19
N GLY A 14 -49.44 7.63 3.78
CA GLY A 14 -49.00 6.25 3.82
C GLY A 14 -47.92 6.07 4.89
N CYS A 15 -48.24 6.29 6.17
CA CYS A 15 -47.44 5.74 7.27
C CYS A 15 -47.75 4.25 7.40
N SER A 16 -47.03 3.42 6.70
CA SER A 16 -46.95 2.02 7.09
C SER A 16 -46.07 1.95 8.35
N SER A 17 -46.71 1.77 9.48
CA SER A 17 -46.09 1.41 10.75
C SER A 17 -45.29 0.12 10.53
N LEU A 18 -43.97 0.23 10.49
CA LEU A 18 -43.08 -0.93 10.62
C LEU A 18 -43.33 -1.53 11.99
N ASN A 19 -43.82 -2.76 12.01
CA ASN A 19 -44.04 -3.53 13.22
C ASN A 19 -42.73 -3.67 13.98
N PRO A 20 -42.60 -3.20 15.23
CA PRO A 20 -41.36 -3.32 15.99
C PRO A 20 -40.98 -4.76 16.34
N ASP A 21 -41.87 -5.72 16.12
CA ASP A 21 -41.66 -7.14 16.43
C ASP A 21 -40.94 -7.93 15.29
N MET A 22 -40.58 -7.29 14.17
CA MET A 22 -39.84 -7.93 13.08
C MET A 22 -38.36 -7.62 13.07
N VAL A 23 -37.83 -6.84 14.00
CA VAL A 23 -36.38 -6.71 14.18
C VAL A 23 -36.00 -7.73 15.24
N PRO A 24 -35.25 -8.80 14.92
CA PRO A 24 -34.71 -9.67 15.95
C PRO A 24 -33.89 -8.79 16.90
N GLY A 25 -34.36 -8.72 18.15
CA GLY A 25 -33.82 -7.84 19.19
C GLY A 25 -32.45 -8.33 19.67
N GLY A 26 -31.44 -8.30 18.79
CA GLY A 26 -30.06 -8.54 19.09
C GLY A 26 -29.24 -7.45 18.43
N ASN A 27 -28.43 -6.74 19.21
CA ASN A 27 -27.43 -5.86 18.69
C ASN A 27 -26.53 -6.68 17.74
N MET A 28 -26.27 -6.22 16.52
CA MET A 28 -25.44 -6.92 15.52
C MET A 28 -24.06 -7.32 16.07
N LEU A 29 -23.61 -6.62 17.11
CA LEU A 29 -22.40 -6.91 17.87
C LEU A 29 -22.54 -8.10 18.84
N ASP A 30 -23.77 -8.45 19.26
CA ASP A 30 -24.01 -9.58 20.15
C ASP A 30 -24.10 -10.93 19.39
N THR A 31 -24.31 -10.86 18.06
CA THR A 31 -24.32 -12.04 17.16
C THR A 31 -22.98 -12.28 16.49
N ALA A 32 -21.98 -11.42 16.70
CA ALA A 32 -20.65 -11.63 16.16
C ALA A 32 -19.98 -12.84 16.85
N PRO A 33 -19.42 -13.78 16.07
CA PRO A 33 -18.76 -14.95 16.63
C PRO A 33 -17.60 -14.52 17.52
N ARG A 34 -17.58 -14.99 18.77
CA ARG A 34 -16.58 -14.65 19.78
C ARG A 34 -15.41 -15.64 19.80
N THR A 35 -15.54 -16.77 19.11
CA THR A 35 -14.53 -17.81 19.05
C THR A 35 -14.36 -18.34 17.62
N ASN A 36 -13.19 -18.85 17.28
CA ASN A 36 -12.92 -19.48 15.98
C ASN A 36 -13.81 -20.72 15.70
N THR A 37 -14.47 -21.29 16.73
CA THR A 37 -15.40 -22.39 16.61
C THR A 37 -16.78 -21.93 16.12
N GLU A 38 -17.17 -20.71 16.40
CA GLU A 38 -18.45 -20.11 15.99
C GLU A 38 -18.43 -19.59 14.55
N LEU A 39 -17.23 -19.43 13.94
CA LEU A 39 -17.03 -19.04 12.55
C LEU A 39 -17.34 -20.16 11.53
N ARG A 40 -17.74 -21.35 11.99
CA ARG A 40 -18.04 -22.47 11.10
C ARG A 40 -19.38 -22.27 10.41
N HIS A 41 -19.34 -22.10 9.10
CA HIS A 41 -20.55 -21.99 8.28
C HIS A 41 -21.22 -23.37 8.22
N PRO A 42 -22.51 -23.53 8.62
CA PRO A 42 -23.20 -24.82 8.68
C PRO A 42 -23.33 -25.51 7.30
N GLU A 43 -23.23 -24.74 6.21
CA GLU A 43 -23.35 -25.27 4.83
C GLU A 43 -22.06 -25.83 4.25
N TRP A 44 -20.90 -25.62 4.90
CA TRP A 44 -19.61 -26.10 4.39
C TRP A 44 -19.18 -27.47 4.88
N GLY A 45 -20.11 -28.21 5.46
CA GLY A 45 -19.89 -29.58 5.88
C GLY A 45 -18.91 -29.71 7.06
N TYR A 46 -19.26 -30.51 8.01
CA TYR A 46 -18.31 -30.95 9.04
C TYR A 46 -17.25 -31.80 8.36
N ALA A 47 -16.03 -31.29 8.21
CA ALA A 47 -14.91 -32.18 7.99
C ALA A 47 -14.85 -33.12 9.19
N SER A 48 -15.22 -34.38 8.96
CA SER A 48 -15.12 -35.44 9.97
C SER A 48 -13.73 -35.42 10.55
N ALA A 49 -13.67 -35.22 11.86
CA ALA A 49 -12.43 -35.32 12.64
C ALA A 49 -12.00 -36.78 12.73
N SER A 50 -11.47 -37.30 11.64
CA SER A 50 -10.80 -38.60 11.63
C SER A 50 -9.50 -38.43 10.82
N HIS A 51 -8.47 -38.47 11.55
CA HIS A 51 -7.04 -38.47 11.30
C HIS A 51 -6.33 -37.28 11.98
N VAL A 52 -6.27 -37.34 13.30
CA VAL A 52 -5.17 -36.71 14.02
C VAL A 52 -3.92 -37.47 13.62
N SER A 53 -3.30 -37.08 12.51
CA SER A 53 -1.93 -37.43 12.23
C SER A 53 -1.07 -36.63 13.20
N THR A 54 -0.60 -37.28 14.23
CA THR A 54 0.43 -36.83 15.17
C THR A 54 1.80 -36.80 14.46
N ALA A 55 1.91 -35.95 13.44
CA ALA A 55 3.20 -35.51 12.92
C ALA A 55 3.54 -34.14 13.57
N PRO A 56 4.77 -33.95 14.04
CA PRO A 56 5.14 -32.75 14.79
C PRO A 56 5.01 -31.51 13.89
N ARG A 57 3.97 -30.70 14.10
CA ARG A 57 3.73 -29.40 13.46
C ARG A 57 4.77 -28.32 13.80
N VAL A 58 5.74 -28.66 14.65
CA VAL A 58 6.74 -27.70 15.17
C VAL A 58 7.73 -27.22 14.10
N ASN A 59 7.88 -27.93 12.97
CA ASN A 59 8.95 -27.61 12.02
C ASN A 59 8.58 -26.70 10.85
N GLN A 60 7.28 -26.47 10.58
CA GLN A 60 6.89 -25.65 9.43
C GLN A 60 6.89 -24.15 9.75
N THR A 61 6.39 -23.78 10.92
CA THR A 61 6.36 -22.38 11.37
C THR A 61 7.78 -21.88 11.66
N ALA A 62 8.63 -22.70 12.27
CA ALA A 62 10.02 -22.37 12.52
C ALA A 62 10.82 -22.22 11.20
N ARG A 63 10.62 -23.10 10.21
CA ARG A 63 11.27 -23.00 8.90
C ARG A 63 10.79 -21.79 8.09
N ALA A 64 9.51 -21.41 8.19
CA ALA A 64 8.98 -20.20 7.53
C ALA A 64 9.59 -18.94 8.17
N ALA A 65 9.65 -18.86 9.49
CA ALA A 65 10.26 -17.75 10.21
C ALA A 65 11.77 -17.63 9.92
N GLU A 66 12.48 -18.75 9.84
CA GLU A 66 13.91 -18.78 9.49
C GLU A 66 14.15 -18.35 8.03
N LYS A 67 13.32 -18.82 7.09
CA LYS A 67 13.38 -18.40 5.68
C LYS A 67 13.12 -16.90 5.52
N LYS A 68 12.13 -16.36 6.22
CA LYS A 68 11.80 -14.92 6.23
C LYS A 68 12.98 -14.10 6.77
N SER A 69 13.55 -14.50 7.91
CA SER A 69 14.72 -13.85 8.48
C SER A 69 15.90 -13.83 7.50
N ASN A 70 16.18 -14.95 6.82
CA ASN A 70 17.26 -15.05 5.85
C ASN A 70 17.04 -14.17 4.61
N ASN A 71 15.79 -14.06 4.14
CA ASN A 71 15.43 -13.24 2.99
C ASN A 71 15.66 -11.75 3.26
N VAL A 72 15.26 -11.28 4.42
CA VAL A 72 15.49 -9.90 4.86
C VAL A 72 16.96 -9.62 5.03
N THR A 73 17.65 -10.43 5.79
CA THR A 73 19.10 -10.28 6.02
C THR A 73 19.87 -10.23 4.71
N SER A 74 19.48 -11.03 3.70
CA SER A 74 20.12 -11.01 2.39
C SER A 74 19.87 -9.71 1.62
N LEU A 75 18.67 -9.11 1.78
CA LEU A 75 18.31 -7.83 1.16
C LEU A 75 19.06 -6.68 1.84
N GLU A 76 19.06 -6.64 3.18
CA GLU A 76 19.82 -5.65 3.95
C GLU A 76 21.33 -5.73 3.64
N MET A 77 21.93 -6.92 3.60
CA MET A 77 23.33 -7.08 3.20
C MET A 77 23.61 -6.60 1.77
N PHE A 78 22.65 -6.73 0.85
CA PHE A 78 22.80 -6.16 -0.49
C PHE A 78 22.80 -4.64 -0.44
N LEU A 79 21.85 -4.02 0.29
CA LEU A 79 21.73 -2.57 0.43
C LEU A 79 23.00 -1.98 1.08
N ASP A 80 23.49 -2.59 2.15
CA ASP A 80 24.73 -2.19 2.84
C ASP A 80 25.94 -2.26 1.93
N ARG A 81 26.10 -3.37 1.18
CA ARG A 81 27.22 -3.55 0.24
C ARG A 81 27.26 -2.48 -0.85
N HIS A 82 26.10 -1.98 -1.25
CA HIS A 82 25.98 -0.95 -2.25
C HIS A 82 25.87 0.46 -1.69
N ASN A 83 26.05 0.62 -0.35
CA ASN A 83 25.93 1.88 0.37
C ASN A 83 24.58 2.57 0.11
N ILE A 84 23.49 1.81 0.05
CA ILE A 84 22.13 2.33 -0.09
C ILE A 84 21.56 2.50 1.33
N PRO A 85 21.45 3.73 1.86
CA PRO A 85 20.92 3.98 3.19
C PRO A 85 19.47 3.51 3.28
N HIS A 86 19.14 2.77 4.34
CA HIS A 86 17.81 2.23 4.54
C HIS A 86 17.43 2.17 6.01
N GLU A 87 16.14 1.94 6.27
CA GLU A 87 15.64 1.61 7.60
C GLU A 87 14.60 0.48 7.49
N THR A 88 14.69 -0.45 8.43
CA THR A 88 13.74 -1.56 8.54
C THR A 88 12.60 -1.14 9.46
N ILE A 89 11.36 -1.24 8.95
CA ILE A 89 10.14 -0.92 9.68
C ILE A 89 9.46 -2.23 10.03
N GLY A 90 9.44 -2.57 11.32
CA GLY A 90 8.75 -3.76 11.82
C GLY A 90 7.24 -3.54 11.94
N GLY A 91 6.46 -4.61 11.73
CA GLY A 91 5.01 -4.63 11.80
C GLY A 91 4.46 -6.01 11.43
N GLY A 92 3.22 -6.07 10.97
CA GLY A 92 2.61 -7.30 10.43
C GLY A 92 3.32 -7.82 9.18
N HIS A 93 3.88 -6.91 8.39
CA HIS A 93 4.78 -7.19 7.26
C HIS A 93 6.12 -6.51 7.51
N LEU A 94 7.18 -7.08 6.96
CA LEU A 94 8.48 -6.46 7.02
C LEU A 94 8.66 -5.50 5.85
N MET A 95 8.94 -4.24 6.17
CA MET A 95 9.12 -3.17 5.20
C MET A 95 10.52 -2.56 5.35
N ILE A 96 11.20 -2.34 4.23
CA ILE A 96 12.48 -1.63 4.19
C ILE A 96 12.26 -0.33 3.41
N ARG A 97 12.38 0.79 4.10
CA ARG A 97 12.35 2.11 3.47
C ARG A 97 13.76 2.52 3.06
N LEU A 98 13.94 2.82 1.79
CA LEU A 98 15.21 3.34 1.29
C LEU A 98 15.30 4.84 1.60
N LYS A 99 16.43 5.26 2.17
CA LYS A 99 16.73 6.68 2.49
C LYS A 99 17.57 7.36 1.41
N GLU A 100 18.02 6.60 0.41
CA GLU A 100 18.72 7.16 -0.74
C GLU A 100 17.77 8.02 -1.58
N GLN A 101 18.23 9.23 -1.89
CA GLN A 101 17.42 10.17 -2.65
C GLN A 101 17.51 9.88 -4.15
N VAL A 102 16.35 9.81 -4.78
CA VAL A 102 16.25 9.78 -6.24
C VAL A 102 16.34 11.21 -6.78
N HIS A 103 17.40 11.51 -7.48
CA HIS A 103 17.64 12.82 -8.05
C HIS A 103 17.12 12.89 -9.50
N PHE A 104 16.50 14.03 -9.81
CA PHE A 104 16.02 14.37 -11.14
C PHE A 104 16.71 15.63 -11.66
N GLN A 105 16.70 15.80 -12.97
CA GLN A 105 17.08 17.08 -13.58
C GLN A 105 16.10 18.18 -13.16
N THR A 106 16.58 19.41 -13.04
CA THR A 106 15.79 20.55 -12.58
C THR A 106 14.51 20.72 -13.41
N GLY A 107 13.35 20.79 -12.74
CA GLY A 107 12.04 20.96 -13.40
C GLY A 107 11.59 19.75 -14.24
N SER A 108 12.24 18.60 -14.13
CA SER A 108 12.02 17.43 -14.96
C SER A 108 11.68 16.18 -14.11
N ALA A 109 11.15 15.17 -14.76
CA ALA A 109 11.07 13.80 -14.26
C ALA A 109 12.18 12.89 -14.79
N GLN A 110 13.18 13.43 -15.50
CA GLN A 110 14.32 12.67 -15.99
C GLN A 110 15.30 12.39 -14.85
N LEU A 111 15.61 11.12 -14.65
CA LEU A 111 16.55 10.66 -13.63
C LEU A 111 17.98 11.12 -13.91
N SER A 112 18.71 11.48 -12.86
CA SER A 112 20.16 11.69 -12.96
C SER A 112 20.87 10.37 -13.24
N SER A 113 22.06 10.42 -13.82
CA SER A 113 22.85 9.22 -14.14
C SER A 113 23.16 8.39 -12.87
N ASN A 114 23.47 9.07 -11.76
CA ASN A 114 23.74 8.40 -10.49
C ASN A 114 22.50 7.64 -9.99
N SER A 115 21.30 8.26 -10.05
CA SER A 115 20.06 7.59 -9.68
C SER A 115 19.73 6.42 -10.59
N GLN A 116 19.96 6.54 -11.90
CA GLN A 116 19.77 5.43 -12.83
C GLN A 116 20.68 4.24 -12.48
N ASP A 117 21.93 4.51 -12.10
CA ASP A 117 22.92 3.46 -11.80
C ASP A 117 22.56 2.65 -10.57
N TRP A 118 22.22 3.30 -9.45
CA TRP A 118 21.87 2.56 -8.24
C TRP A 118 20.49 1.90 -8.35
N LEU A 119 19.51 2.55 -8.99
CA LEU A 119 18.19 1.96 -9.26
C LEU A 119 18.32 0.71 -10.14
N ARG A 120 19.18 0.74 -11.16
CA ARG A 120 19.46 -0.43 -12.01
C ARG A 120 20.07 -1.58 -11.22
N LYS A 121 21.04 -1.31 -10.34
CA LYS A 121 21.65 -2.34 -9.47
C LYS A 121 20.60 -2.96 -8.54
N LEU A 122 19.79 -2.13 -7.91
CA LEU A 122 18.67 -2.58 -7.06
C LEU A 122 17.68 -3.41 -7.88
N GLY A 123 17.27 -2.91 -9.04
CA GLY A 123 16.34 -3.60 -9.93
C GLY A 123 16.84 -4.99 -10.35
N HIS A 124 18.11 -5.11 -10.75
CA HIS A 124 18.69 -6.42 -11.09
C HIS A 124 18.73 -7.38 -9.90
N TYR A 125 19.01 -6.90 -8.71
CA TYR A 125 18.93 -7.73 -7.51
C TYR A 125 17.51 -8.20 -7.23
N LEU A 126 16.53 -7.31 -7.35
CA LEU A 126 15.13 -7.61 -7.09
C LEU A 126 14.47 -8.47 -8.18
N ALA A 127 14.99 -8.48 -9.41
CA ALA A 127 14.47 -9.29 -10.51
C ALA A 127 14.48 -10.81 -10.20
N GLY A 128 15.44 -11.27 -9.39
CA GLY A 128 15.52 -12.65 -8.91
C GLY A 128 14.67 -12.94 -7.66
N ARG A 129 13.99 -11.92 -7.10
CA ARG A 129 13.22 -12.02 -5.87
C ARG A 129 11.73 -12.07 -6.19
N THR A 130 11.06 -13.13 -5.76
CA THR A 130 9.61 -13.27 -5.93
C THR A 130 8.84 -12.92 -4.66
N ASP A 131 9.54 -12.56 -3.62
CA ASP A 131 9.08 -12.30 -2.27
C ASP A 131 9.14 -10.80 -1.89
N VAL A 132 9.45 -9.89 -2.85
CA VAL A 132 9.59 -8.45 -2.57
C VAL A 132 8.72 -7.63 -3.51
N ASP A 133 7.84 -6.84 -2.95
CA ASP A 133 7.10 -5.80 -3.66
C ASP A 133 7.80 -4.45 -3.52
N VAL A 134 7.75 -3.64 -4.57
CA VAL A 134 8.36 -2.31 -4.63
C VAL A 134 7.26 -1.25 -4.68
N VAL A 135 7.20 -0.39 -3.68
CA VAL A 135 6.30 0.76 -3.64
C VAL A 135 7.12 2.03 -3.87
N ILE A 136 6.66 2.87 -4.79
CA ILE A 136 7.33 4.08 -5.24
C ILE A 136 6.38 5.26 -5.05
N ASP A 137 6.71 6.16 -4.13
CA ASP A 137 5.91 7.30 -3.76
C ASP A 137 6.62 8.61 -4.16
N GLY A 138 6.02 9.35 -5.09
CA GLY A 138 6.54 10.64 -5.56
C GLY A 138 5.95 11.81 -4.79
N HIS A 139 6.78 12.81 -4.47
CA HIS A 139 6.41 14.02 -3.74
C HIS A 139 6.93 15.28 -4.44
N ALA A 140 6.26 16.38 -4.18
CA ALA A 140 6.64 17.71 -4.63
C ALA A 140 6.71 18.68 -3.44
N ASP A 141 7.38 19.81 -3.63
CA ASP A 141 7.25 20.94 -2.72
C ASP A 141 6.00 21.79 -3.08
N SER A 142 5.64 22.75 -2.21
CA SER A 142 4.49 23.61 -2.41
C SER A 142 4.72 24.78 -3.40
N THR A 143 5.66 24.66 -4.33
CA THR A 143 5.93 25.71 -5.30
C THR A 143 5.10 25.47 -6.57
N GLY A 144 4.31 26.48 -6.96
CA GLY A 144 3.47 26.42 -8.15
C GLY A 144 2.04 25.95 -7.88
N ALA A 145 1.35 25.51 -8.93
CA ALA A 145 -0.03 25.02 -8.80
C ALA A 145 -0.04 23.57 -8.30
N ALA A 146 -0.96 23.27 -7.38
CA ALA A 146 -1.11 21.92 -6.82
C ALA A 146 -1.31 20.85 -7.92
N SER A 147 -2.15 21.11 -8.92
CA SER A 147 -2.38 20.20 -10.05
C SER A 147 -1.13 19.92 -10.89
N PHE A 148 -0.22 20.89 -10.99
CA PHE A 148 1.09 20.68 -11.60
C PHE A 148 1.96 19.78 -10.74
N ASN A 149 1.97 20.00 -9.40
CA ASN A 149 2.73 19.20 -8.44
C ASN A 149 2.23 17.75 -8.39
N ASP A 150 0.91 17.52 -8.48
CA ASP A 150 0.31 16.19 -8.61
C ASP A 150 0.86 15.47 -9.85
N THR A 151 0.77 16.12 -11.02
CA THR A 151 1.26 15.55 -12.27
C THR A 151 2.77 15.30 -12.26
N LEU A 152 3.57 16.21 -11.68
CA LEU A 152 5.01 16.10 -11.63
C LEU A 152 5.47 14.95 -10.70
N SER A 153 4.85 14.85 -9.54
CA SER A 153 5.15 13.78 -8.57
C SER A 153 4.83 12.40 -9.15
N GLU A 154 3.68 12.28 -9.82
CA GLU A 154 3.28 11.05 -10.50
C GLU A 154 4.25 10.69 -11.65
N LYS A 155 4.65 11.63 -12.48
CA LYS A 155 5.62 11.41 -13.56
C LYS A 155 6.96 10.94 -13.02
N ARG A 156 7.42 11.49 -11.89
CA ARG A 156 8.66 11.07 -11.23
C ARG A 156 8.58 9.65 -10.71
N ALA A 157 7.49 9.30 -10.01
CA ALA A 157 7.27 7.94 -9.54
C ALA A 157 7.22 6.93 -10.71
N ARG A 158 6.54 7.26 -11.79
CA ARG A 158 6.46 6.42 -13.00
C ARG A 158 7.81 6.26 -13.71
N GLU A 159 8.68 7.26 -13.70
CA GLU A 159 10.01 7.11 -14.30
C GLU A 159 10.89 6.15 -13.49
N VAL A 160 10.78 6.17 -12.15
CA VAL A 160 11.44 5.17 -11.30
C VAL A 160 10.84 3.78 -11.54
N GLU A 161 9.52 3.66 -11.61
CA GLU A 161 8.83 2.41 -11.96
C GLU A 161 9.33 1.83 -13.28
N LYS A 162 9.42 2.66 -14.32
CA LYS A 162 9.94 2.25 -15.63
C LYS A 162 11.36 1.70 -15.53
N GLN A 163 12.20 2.31 -14.70
CA GLN A 163 13.56 1.83 -14.43
C GLN A 163 13.57 0.46 -13.74
N MET A 164 12.64 0.22 -12.79
CA MET A 164 12.48 -1.08 -12.13
C MET A 164 12.01 -2.16 -13.12
N LEU A 165 11.00 -1.85 -13.93
CA LEU A 165 10.48 -2.77 -14.94
C LEU A 165 11.51 -3.11 -16.03
N ALA A 166 12.37 -2.14 -16.41
CA ALA A 166 13.48 -2.37 -17.34
C ALA A 166 14.51 -3.36 -16.80
N SER A 167 14.57 -3.56 -15.48
CA SER A 167 15.40 -4.55 -14.80
C SER A 167 14.75 -5.93 -14.69
N SER A 168 13.63 -6.18 -15.37
CA SER A 168 12.89 -7.44 -15.41
C SER A 168 12.15 -7.80 -14.11
N ILE A 169 11.83 -6.82 -13.26
CA ILE A 169 10.91 -7.04 -12.15
C ILE A 169 9.49 -7.20 -12.72
N PRO A 170 8.70 -8.19 -12.29
CA PRO A 170 7.33 -8.38 -12.77
C PRO A 170 6.46 -7.15 -12.46
N ARG A 171 5.65 -6.72 -13.44
CA ARG A 171 4.79 -5.51 -13.33
C ARG A 171 3.88 -5.52 -12.11
N GLN A 172 3.35 -6.67 -11.73
CA GLN A 172 2.45 -6.84 -10.58
C GLN A 172 3.13 -6.62 -9.22
N ARG A 173 4.45 -6.51 -9.19
CA ARG A 173 5.24 -6.28 -7.98
C ARG A 173 5.79 -4.86 -7.85
N VAL A 174 5.44 -3.98 -8.77
CA VAL A 174 5.88 -2.58 -8.75
C VAL A 174 4.68 -1.67 -8.74
N PHE A 175 4.57 -0.85 -7.72
CA PHE A 175 3.48 0.09 -7.49
C PHE A 175 4.02 1.51 -7.45
N SER A 176 3.44 2.44 -8.20
CA SER A 176 3.86 3.83 -8.21
C SER A 176 2.70 4.78 -7.97
N ARG A 177 2.91 5.83 -7.15
CA ARG A 177 1.93 6.84 -6.80
C ARG A 177 2.56 8.22 -6.73
N GLY A 178 1.79 9.26 -7.09
CA GLY A 178 2.15 10.65 -6.86
C GLY A 178 1.29 11.24 -5.74
N PHE A 179 1.93 11.91 -4.79
CA PHE A 179 1.28 12.59 -3.66
C PHE A 179 1.28 14.11 -3.78
N GLY A 180 1.80 14.66 -4.90
CA GLY A 180 1.90 16.12 -5.03
C GLY A 180 2.65 16.74 -3.86
N GLU A 181 2.11 17.84 -3.35
CA GLU A 181 2.63 18.57 -2.19
C GLU A 181 1.95 18.21 -0.86
N TYR A 182 1.00 17.27 -0.86
CA TYR A 182 0.09 17.03 0.27
C TYR A 182 0.70 16.24 1.43
N VAL A 183 1.85 15.57 1.22
CA VAL A 183 2.52 14.79 2.24
C VAL A 183 3.96 15.30 2.42
N PRO A 184 4.15 16.50 3.00
CA PRO A 184 5.47 17.08 3.19
C PRO A 184 6.20 16.37 4.34
N GLN A 185 7.48 16.06 4.14
CA GLN A 185 8.38 15.55 5.19
C GLN A 185 9.08 16.68 5.92
N CYS A 186 9.34 17.78 5.22
CA CYS A 186 10.01 18.96 5.72
C CYS A 186 9.14 20.22 5.57
N SER A 187 9.49 21.30 6.27
CA SER A 187 8.77 22.56 6.13
C SER A 187 8.95 23.17 4.75
N ASN A 188 7.85 23.52 4.09
CA ASN A 188 7.84 24.22 2.80
C ASN A 188 8.21 25.72 2.93
N ALA A 189 8.45 26.24 4.13
CA ALA A 189 8.82 27.63 4.34
C ALA A 189 10.26 27.98 3.94
N THR A 190 11.16 26.99 3.87
CA THR A 190 12.58 27.18 3.57
C THR A 190 12.96 26.49 2.25
N SER A 191 14.01 27.00 1.60
CA SER A 191 14.54 26.39 0.37
C SER A 191 15.07 24.98 0.59
N SER A 192 15.70 24.72 1.74
CA SER A 192 16.17 23.38 2.13
C SER A 192 15.02 22.42 2.40
N GLY A 193 13.95 22.87 3.08
CA GLY A 193 12.77 22.07 3.31
C GLY A 193 12.02 21.74 2.03
N LYS A 194 11.90 22.70 1.09
CA LYS A 194 11.38 22.43 -0.25
C LYS A 194 12.22 21.40 -1.00
N ALA A 195 13.55 21.50 -0.92
CA ALA A 195 14.45 20.51 -1.53
C ALA A 195 14.23 19.10 -0.95
N CYS A 196 14.03 18.99 0.36
CA CYS A 196 13.68 17.74 1.04
C CYS A 196 12.34 17.18 0.54
N ASN A 197 11.34 18.03 0.30
CA ASN A 197 10.03 17.60 -0.18
C ASN A 197 10.01 17.14 -1.65
N ARG A 198 10.94 17.61 -2.48
CA ARG A 198 11.12 17.14 -3.87
C ARG A 198 11.84 15.79 -3.90
N ARG A 199 11.14 14.74 -3.52
CA ARG A 199 11.72 13.40 -3.39
C ARG A 199 10.85 12.31 -4.02
N VAL A 200 11.45 11.17 -4.24
CA VAL A 200 10.76 9.90 -4.46
C VAL A 200 11.24 8.92 -3.40
N GLU A 201 10.30 8.38 -2.67
CA GLU A 201 10.54 7.34 -1.67
C GLU A 201 10.35 5.96 -2.29
N LEU A 202 11.25 5.03 -1.96
CA LEU A 202 11.11 3.62 -2.29
C LEU A 202 10.93 2.83 -1.00
N MET A 203 9.91 1.97 -0.99
CA MET A 203 9.67 1.03 0.08
C MET A 203 9.63 -0.39 -0.50
N LEU A 204 10.37 -1.29 0.10
CA LEU A 204 10.41 -2.70 -0.23
C LEU A 204 9.58 -3.45 0.81
N ILE A 205 8.53 -4.14 0.38
CA ILE A 205 7.67 -4.96 1.24
C ILE A 205 8.10 -6.40 1.00
N VAL A 206 8.53 -7.07 2.06
CA VAL A 206 8.96 -8.47 1.97
C VAL A 206 7.79 -9.35 2.39
N ASP A 207 7.29 -10.15 1.44
CA ASP A 207 6.21 -11.11 1.66
C ASP A 207 6.68 -12.27 2.55
N GLU A 208 5.73 -12.84 3.31
CA GLU A 208 5.95 -14.00 4.19
C GLU A 208 6.08 -15.31 3.42
#